data_1fcfb9b4facc927f7478b2ee3ddb2063
#
_entry.id   1fcfb9b4facc927f7478b2ee3ddb2063
#
_cell.length_a   1.000
_cell.length_b   1.000
_cell.length_c   1.000
_cell.angle_alpha   90.00
_cell.angle_beta   90.00
_cell.angle_gamma   90.00
#
_symmetry.space_group_name_H-M   'P 1'
#
loop_
_entity.id
_entity.type
_entity.pdbx_description
1 polymer ?
#
loop_
_entity_poly.entity_id
_entity_poly.type
_entity_poly.pdbx_seq_one_letter_code
_entity_poly.pdbx_strand_id
1 'polypeptide(L)'
;MVCIDGSFREYAHSVERHFEGDVRLLVKRFFDTTMKMIEAGGIDIVGHMDKIYMNGQKYEIFNFEEDWYRKPFEACLDLVQEKGLMVEVNTKNWTKKKELYPRVEYLSRMREMNIPV
;
A
#
# COMPACT_ATOMS: atom_id res chain seq x y z
N MET A 1 -13.38 -10.28 7.52
CA MET A 1 -12.12 -10.11 6.75
C MET A 1 -12.34 -9.04 5.67
N VAL A 2 -11.43 -8.09 5.55
CA VAL A 2 -11.48 -7.06 4.50
C VAL A 2 -10.74 -7.58 3.27
N CYS A 3 -11.41 -7.61 2.12
CA CYS A 3 -10.82 -8.07 0.86
C CYS A 3 -10.26 -6.88 0.08
N ILE A 4 -8.94 -6.77 -0.04
CA ILE A 4 -8.26 -5.67 -0.76
C ILE A 4 -7.77 -6.08 -2.15
N ASP A 5 -7.54 -7.35 -2.41
CA ASP A 5 -6.91 -7.87 -3.63
C ASP A 5 -7.77 -8.86 -4.43
N GLY A 6 -9.01 -9.04 -4.05
CA GLY A 6 -10.00 -9.80 -4.79
C GLY A 6 -10.56 -9.05 -6.01
N SER A 7 -11.73 -9.46 -6.46
CA SER A 7 -12.46 -8.69 -7.48
C SER A 7 -12.85 -7.32 -6.95
N PHE A 8 -13.04 -6.35 -7.86
CA PHE A 8 -13.51 -5.03 -7.43
C PHE A 8 -14.85 -5.09 -6.68
N ARG A 9 -15.72 -6.04 -7.03
CA ARG A 9 -16.99 -6.25 -6.32
C ARG A 9 -16.78 -6.63 -4.86
N GLU A 10 -15.86 -7.54 -4.59
CA GLU A 10 -15.51 -7.96 -3.21
C GLU A 10 -14.86 -6.82 -2.43
N TYR A 11 -13.98 -6.08 -3.08
CA TYR A 11 -13.36 -4.88 -2.51
C TYR A 11 -14.43 -3.83 -2.15
N ALA A 12 -15.31 -3.46 -3.09
CA ALA A 12 -16.38 -2.49 -2.88
C ALA A 12 -17.32 -2.92 -1.76
N HIS A 13 -17.69 -4.21 -1.72
CA HIS A 13 -18.51 -4.76 -0.63
C HIS A 13 -17.80 -4.64 0.72
N SER A 14 -16.49 -4.86 0.76
CA SER A 14 -15.71 -4.68 1.99
C SER A 14 -15.68 -3.22 2.46
N VAL A 15 -15.56 -2.28 1.53
CA VAL A 15 -15.60 -0.83 1.83
C VAL A 15 -16.96 -0.46 2.44
N GLU A 16 -18.06 -0.88 1.82
CA GLU A 16 -19.42 -0.62 2.32
C GLU A 16 -19.65 -1.23 3.71
N ARG A 17 -19.31 -2.50 3.85
CA ARG A 17 -19.62 -3.25 5.07
C ARG A 17 -18.81 -2.83 6.29
N HIS A 18 -17.55 -2.49 6.10
CA HIS A 18 -16.61 -2.26 7.21
C HIS A 18 -16.19 -0.80 7.38
N PHE A 19 -16.43 0.05 6.38
CA PHE A 19 -15.97 1.44 6.36
C PHE A 19 -17.06 2.42 5.91
N GLU A 20 -18.32 2.00 5.91
CA GLU A 20 -19.47 2.85 5.56
C GLU A 20 -19.33 3.52 4.18
N GLY A 21 -18.71 2.84 3.22
CA GLY A 21 -18.44 3.37 1.88
C GLY A 21 -17.22 4.30 1.81
N ASP A 22 -16.53 4.58 2.91
CA ASP A 22 -15.38 5.49 2.92
C ASP A 22 -14.07 4.76 2.63
N VAL A 23 -13.60 4.84 1.38
CA VAL A 23 -12.33 4.22 0.94
C VAL A 23 -11.10 4.84 1.63
N ARG A 24 -11.18 6.11 2.08
CA ARG A 24 -10.08 6.76 2.80
C ARG A 24 -9.85 6.13 4.16
N LEU A 25 -10.92 5.72 4.85
CA LEU A 25 -10.82 4.97 6.10
C LEU A 25 -10.18 3.60 5.89
N LEU A 26 -10.52 2.92 4.80
CA LEU A 26 -9.88 1.66 4.45
C LEU A 26 -8.38 1.84 4.22
N VAL A 27 -7.98 2.84 3.43
CA VAL A 27 -6.56 3.14 3.13
C VAL A 27 -5.81 3.46 4.42
N LYS A 28 -6.39 4.32 5.27
CA LYS A 28 -5.79 4.64 6.56
C LYS A 28 -5.58 3.39 7.41
N ARG A 29 -6.59 2.54 7.52
CA ARG A 29 -6.49 1.30 8.29
C ARG A 29 -5.44 0.35 7.72
N PHE A 30 -5.32 0.27 6.41
CA PHE A 30 -4.31 -0.54 5.74
C PHE A 30 -2.90 -0.11 6.14
N PHE A 31 -2.57 1.17 6.03
CA PHE A 31 -1.25 1.67 6.37
C PHE A 31 -0.98 1.65 7.88
N ASP A 32 -1.96 1.96 8.72
CA ASP A 32 -1.84 1.82 10.18
C ASP A 32 -1.52 0.38 10.58
N THR A 33 -2.15 -0.60 9.92
CA THR A 33 -1.89 -2.03 10.16
C THR A 33 -0.50 -2.42 9.68
N THR A 34 -0.07 -1.92 8.52
CA THR A 34 1.29 -2.14 8.00
C THR A 34 2.34 -1.59 8.97
N MET A 35 2.14 -0.38 9.47
CA MET A 35 3.05 0.22 10.46
C MET A 35 3.13 -0.61 11.74
N LYS A 36 2.00 -1.05 12.28
CA LYS A 36 1.97 -1.92 13.47
C LYS A 36 2.71 -3.24 13.24
N MET A 37 2.57 -3.82 12.06
CA MET A 37 3.31 -5.02 11.67
C MET A 37 4.83 -4.77 11.69
N ILE A 38 5.28 -3.66 11.11
CA ILE A 38 6.70 -3.28 11.09
C ILE A 38 7.21 -3.02 12.51
N GLU A 39 6.46 -2.29 13.33
CA GLU A 39 6.81 -1.99 14.74
C GLU A 39 6.91 -3.24 15.60
N ALA A 40 6.06 -4.24 15.36
CA ALA A 40 6.10 -5.50 16.08
C ALA A 40 7.41 -6.28 15.87
N GLY A 41 8.13 -6.02 14.76
CA GLY A 41 9.41 -6.65 14.46
C GLY A 41 9.30 -8.10 13.98
N GLY A 42 10.47 -8.76 13.86
CA GLY A 42 10.54 -10.15 13.43
C GLY A 42 10.36 -10.34 11.92
N ILE A 43 10.47 -9.27 11.14
CA ILE A 43 10.41 -9.30 9.68
C ILE A 43 11.66 -8.63 9.10
N ASP A 44 12.08 -9.08 7.92
CA ASP A 44 13.22 -8.51 7.18
C ASP A 44 12.76 -7.80 5.91
N ILE A 45 11.61 -8.20 5.36
CA ILE A 45 11.10 -7.73 4.08
C ILE A 45 9.61 -7.36 4.23
N VAL A 46 9.24 -6.18 3.74
CA VAL A 46 7.85 -5.75 3.62
C VAL A 46 7.37 -6.01 2.20
N GLY A 47 6.40 -6.91 2.05
CA GLY A 47 5.77 -7.24 0.76
C GLY A 47 4.50 -6.44 0.50
N HIS A 48 4.18 -6.24 -0.79
CA HIS A 48 2.89 -5.68 -1.25
C HIS A 48 2.51 -4.34 -0.59
N MET A 49 3.47 -3.47 -0.35
CA MET A 49 3.36 -2.32 0.52
C MET A 49 2.24 -1.33 0.16
N ASP A 50 1.87 -1.25 -1.12
CA ASP A 50 0.77 -0.42 -1.61
C ASP A 50 -0.33 -1.23 -2.34
N LYS A 51 -0.47 -2.51 -2.03
CA LYS A 51 -1.45 -3.41 -2.65
C LYS A 51 -2.89 -2.87 -2.60
N ILE A 52 -3.20 -2.07 -1.61
CA ILE A 52 -4.48 -1.38 -1.46
C ILE A 52 -4.86 -0.55 -2.70
N TYR A 53 -3.88 -0.08 -3.46
CA TYR A 53 -4.10 0.71 -4.67
C TYR A 53 -4.78 -0.08 -5.79
N MET A 54 -4.58 -1.39 -5.86
CA MET A 54 -4.99 -2.24 -6.98
C MET A 54 -6.47 -2.07 -7.37
N ASN A 55 -7.36 -2.09 -6.40
CA ASN A 55 -8.80 -1.89 -6.62
C ASN A 55 -9.25 -0.46 -6.29
N GLY A 56 -8.57 0.20 -5.36
CA GLY A 56 -8.90 1.55 -4.92
C GLY A 56 -8.92 2.57 -6.05
N GLN A 57 -8.01 2.45 -7.02
CA GLN A 57 -7.94 3.33 -8.20
C GLN A 57 -9.24 3.38 -9.05
N LYS A 58 -10.17 2.45 -8.84
CA LYS A 58 -11.48 2.45 -9.50
C LYS A 58 -12.49 3.39 -8.84
N TYR A 59 -12.16 3.95 -7.68
CA TYR A 59 -12.94 5.00 -7.04
C TYR A 59 -12.47 6.37 -7.54
N GLU A 60 -13.39 7.27 -7.88
CA GLU A 60 -13.07 8.61 -8.37
C GLU A 60 -12.21 9.45 -7.42
N ILE A 61 -12.40 9.25 -6.11
CA ILE A 61 -11.64 9.96 -5.07
C ILE A 61 -10.25 9.37 -4.82
N PHE A 62 -9.93 8.23 -5.40
CA PHE A 62 -8.69 7.53 -5.10
C PHE A 62 -7.53 8.06 -5.95
N ASN A 63 -6.65 8.82 -5.31
CA ASN A 63 -5.46 9.37 -5.96
C ASN A 63 -4.25 9.20 -5.02
N PHE A 64 -3.23 8.49 -5.49
CA PHE A 64 -2.01 8.23 -4.72
C PHE A 64 -1.12 9.46 -4.50
N GLU A 65 -1.34 10.55 -5.25
CA GLU A 65 -0.63 11.83 -5.07
C GLU A 65 -1.27 12.71 -3.99
N GLU A 66 -2.52 12.46 -3.66
CA GLU A 66 -3.25 13.18 -2.62
C GLU A 66 -2.67 12.89 -1.23
N ASP A 67 -2.66 13.89 -0.38
CA ASP A 67 -2.08 13.81 0.96
C ASP A 67 -2.67 12.71 1.83
N TRP A 68 -3.97 12.45 1.71
CA TRP A 68 -4.65 11.41 2.49
C TRP A 68 -4.17 9.98 2.17
N TYR A 69 -3.59 9.76 0.98
CA TYR A 69 -2.93 8.51 0.60
C TYR A 69 -1.42 8.59 0.77
N ARG A 70 -0.80 9.65 0.23
CA ARG A 70 0.65 9.80 0.17
C ARG A 70 1.29 9.85 1.56
N LYS A 71 0.74 10.64 2.49
CA LYS A 71 1.31 10.79 3.84
C LYS A 71 1.37 9.48 4.63
N PRO A 72 0.31 8.65 4.71
CA PRO A 72 0.39 7.35 5.37
C PRO A 72 1.40 6.41 4.70
N PHE A 73 1.50 6.43 3.38
CA PHE A 73 2.49 5.63 2.65
C PHE A 73 3.93 6.08 2.97
N GLU A 74 4.20 7.38 2.92
CA GLU A 74 5.51 7.95 3.29
C GLU A 74 5.87 7.60 4.75
N ALA A 75 4.92 7.66 5.67
CA ALA A 75 5.15 7.26 7.06
C ALA A 75 5.57 5.78 7.18
N CYS A 76 5.00 4.90 6.36
CA CYS A 76 5.44 3.50 6.28
C CYS A 76 6.87 3.39 5.74
N LEU A 77 7.23 4.16 4.71
CA LEU A 77 8.60 4.17 4.18
C LEU A 77 9.62 4.67 5.20
N ASP A 78 9.28 5.73 5.94
CA ASP A 78 10.13 6.27 7.01
C ASP A 78 10.41 5.20 8.06
N LEU A 79 9.38 4.45 8.45
CA LEU A 79 9.52 3.37 9.43
C LEU A 79 10.34 2.18 8.89
N VAL A 80 10.15 1.83 7.61
CA VAL A 80 10.97 0.81 6.93
C VAL A 80 12.44 1.21 6.92
N GLN A 81 12.75 2.47 6.60
CA GLN A 81 14.10 3.01 6.63
C GLN A 81 14.69 2.97 8.04
N GLU A 82 13.95 3.46 9.04
CA GLU A 82 14.36 3.48 10.45
C GLU A 82 14.71 2.07 10.96
N LYS A 83 13.90 1.08 10.59
CA LYS A 83 14.10 -0.32 10.99
C LYS A 83 15.12 -1.08 10.15
N GLY A 84 15.64 -0.48 9.08
CA GLY A 84 16.60 -1.11 8.17
C GLY A 84 16.04 -2.30 7.40
N LEU A 85 14.75 -2.27 7.05
CA LEU A 85 14.06 -3.34 6.34
C LEU A 85 14.21 -3.19 4.83
N MET A 86 13.95 -4.28 4.10
CA MET A 86 13.82 -4.29 2.64
C MET A 86 12.36 -4.17 2.22
N VAL A 87 12.12 -3.69 1.01
CA VAL A 87 10.78 -3.69 0.38
C VAL A 87 10.79 -4.63 -0.82
N GLU A 88 9.81 -5.54 -0.88
CA GLU A 88 9.61 -6.37 -2.06
C GLU A 88 9.07 -5.51 -3.22
N VAL A 89 9.71 -5.57 -4.39
CA VAL A 89 9.15 -5.04 -5.63
C VAL A 89 8.49 -6.19 -6.40
N ASN A 90 7.17 -6.27 -6.31
CA ASN A 90 6.41 -7.33 -6.96
C ASN A 90 6.13 -7.00 -8.42
N THR A 91 6.65 -7.82 -9.33
CA THR A 91 6.58 -7.62 -10.79
C THR A 91 5.53 -8.52 -11.48
N LYS A 92 4.74 -9.28 -10.73
CA LYS A 92 3.79 -10.27 -11.26
C LYS A 92 2.86 -9.69 -12.34
N ASN A 93 2.42 -8.46 -12.17
CA ASN A 93 1.49 -7.81 -13.09
C ASN A 93 2.17 -6.94 -14.15
N TRP A 94 3.50 -6.85 -14.14
CA TRP A 94 4.24 -5.99 -15.07
C TRP A 94 4.00 -6.34 -16.55
N THR A 95 4.06 -7.60 -16.88
CA THR A 95 3.89 -8.05 -18.27
C THR A 95 2.52 -7.73 -18.86
N LYS A 96 1.46 -7.91 -18.06
CA LYS A 96 0.08 -7.74 -18.51
C LYS A 96 -0.46 -6.32 -18.36
N LYS A 97 -0.13 -5.65 -17.24
CA LYS A 97 -0.77 -4.39 -16.84
C LYS A 97 0.22 -3.23 -16.67
N LYS A 98 1.54 -3.50 -16.75
CA LYS A 98 2.59 -2.52 -16.42
C LYS A 98 2.46 -1.97 -14.99
N GLU A 99 2.00 -2.80 -14.06
CA GLU A 99 1.84 -2.48 -12.65
C GLU A 99 2.91 -3.17 -11.80
N LEU A 100 3.50 -2.39 -10.89
CA LEU A 100 4.39 -2.86 -9.82
C LEU A 100 3.74 -2.60 -8.46
N TYR A 101 4.16 -3.36 -7.46
CA TYR A 101 3.84 -3.12 -6.06
C TYR A 101 5.13 -3.15 -5.23
N PRO A 102 5.58 -2.03 -4.63
CA PRO A 102 4.98 -0.70 -4.76
C PRO A 102 5.07 -0.13 -6.18
N ARG A 103 4.24 0.86 -6.45
CA ARG A 103 4.14 1.55 -7.74
C ARG A 103 5.50 2.08 -8.18
N VAL A 104 5.71 2.10 -9.51
CA VAL A 104 6.97 2.55 -10.10
C VAL A 104 7.37 3.98 -9.66
N GLU A 105 6.39 4.84 -9.42
CA GLU A 105 6.59 6.22 -8.97
C GLU A 105 7.28 6.30 -7.59
N TYR A 106 7.15 5.27 -6.75
CA TYR A 106 7.79 5.21 -5.45
C TYR A 106 9.22 4.64 -5.47
N LEU A 107 9.65 4.02 -6.57
CA LEU A 107 11.00 3.44 -6.66
C LEU A 107 12.09 4.50 -6.51
N SER A 108 11.92 5.67 -7.13
CA SER A 108 12.86 6.79 -6.99
C SER A 108 12.94 7.26 -5.54
N ARG A 109 11.79 7.37 -4.87
CA ARG A 109 11.72 7.76 -3.46
C ARG A 109 12.43 6.77 -2.55
N MET A 110 12.20 5.46 -2.75
CA MET A 110 12.89 4.41 -1.98
C MET A 110 14.40 4.45 -2.21
N ARG A 111 14.84 4.72 -3.45
CA ARG A 111 16.27 4.88 -3.76
C ARG A 111 16.89 6.07 -3.04
N GLU A 112 16.22 7.23 -3.05
CA GLU A 112 16.65 8.42 -2.31
C GLU A 112 16.81 8.17 -0.81
N MET A 113 15.92 7.36 -0.26
CA MET A 113 15.95 6.96 1.15
C MET A 113 16.93 5.80 1.44
N ASN A 114 17.62 5.26 0.43
CA ASN A 114 18.49 4.08 0.54
C ASN A 114 17.77 2.84 1.11
N ILE A 115 16.50 2.66 0.78
CA ILE A 115 15.74 1.47 1.16
C ILE A 115 16.10 0.35 0.19
N PRO A 116 16.62 -0.80 0.66
CA PRO A 116 16.91 -1.96 -0.19
C PRO A 116 15.63 -2.57 -0.79
N VAL A 117 15.75 -3.08 -1.98
CA VAL A 117 14.67 -3.79 -2.67
C VAL A 117 15.12 -5.19 -3.10
#